data_1a46fcee192ccb2ed066a6992eda8133
#
_entry.id   1a46fcee192ccb2ed066a6992eda8133
#
_cell.length_a   1.000
_cell.length_b   1.000
_cell.length_c   1.000
_cell.angle_alpha   90.00
_cell.angle_beta   90.00
_cell.angle_gamma   90.00
#
_symmetry.space_group_name_H-M   'P 1'
#
loop_
_entity.id
_entity.type
_entity.pdbx_description
1 polymer ?
#
loop_
_entity_poly.entity_id
_entity_poly.type
_entity_poly.pdbx_seq_one_letter_code
_entity_poly.pdbx_strand_id
1 'polypeptide(L)'
;MEPVSNLTTDETYIIDRCREQELELVKQVFANSTEEPQVFREKRLWSLQNYGLGQEDKRLWSGKPDVVYVEGNNALIIDYKSGRGTVENAAENLQLRCLVALLHESFGFTLEAITVAIIQPLAGPPSVASYELGDLMDAVRESRSLMAAIMQPDQPRTPSESACKYCKGKPYCSEARELAVTGPLANAPEGITPDAIASTLTSMHLAQFLDRAAQAEAVIEACKSEARRRLSEGETIEGWTLKDGSVRESITNSEQVASRFLELGTYEQLSSAITLNKTKLKDAVKLATGFKGQQLNAKLDALLDGCTESKMSQPILTRIK
;
A
#
# COMPACT_ATOMS: atom_id res chain seq x y z
N MET A 1 -23.61 5.00 -12.78
CA MET A 1 -22.57 3.94 -12.79
C MET A 1 -23.27 2.64 -13.07
N GLU A 2 -22.89 1.95 -14.13
CA GLU A 2 -23.36 0.59 -14.35
C GLU A 2 -22.84 -0.32 -13.23
N PRO A 3 -23.65 -1.26 -12.73
CA PRO A 3 -23.20 -2.20 -11.73
C PRO A 3 -22.10 -3.07 -12.35
N VAL A 4 -20.94 -3.15 -11.68
CA VAL A 4 -19.85 -4.04 -12.08
C VAL A 4 -20.38 -5.47 -11.95
N SER A 5 -20.70 -6.08 -13.07
CA SER A 5 -21.08 -7.49 -13.15
C SER A 5 -19.81 -8.33 -13.05
N ASN A 6 -19.76 -9.28 -12.12
CA ASN A 6 -18.69 -10.27 -11.86
C ASN A 6 -17.69 -9.94 -10.75
N LEU A 7 -18.16 -9.39 -9.63
CA LEU A 7 -17.36 -9.29 -8.42
C LEU A 7 -17.13 -10.70 -7.82
N THR A 8 -15.91 -10.95 -7.37
CA THR A 8 -15.59 -12.13 -6.56
C THR A 8 -16.24 -12.02 -5.17
N THR A 9 -16.35 -13.14 -4.46
CA THR A 9 -16.88 -13.16 -3.09
C THR A 9 -16.08 -12.24 -2.15
N ASP A 10 -14.75 -12.18 -2.34
CA ASP A 10 -13.87 -11.34 -1.52
C ASP A 10 -14.07 -9.85 -1.82
N GLU A 11 -14.23 -9.48 -3.09
CA GLU A 11 -14.52 -8.10 -3.48
C GLU A 11 -15.89 -7.65 -2.97
N THR A 12 -16.90 -8.49 -3.06
CA THR A 12 -18.23 -8.21 -2.50
C THR A 12 -18.15 -7.99 -0.99
N TYR A 13 -17.43 -8.85 -0.26
CA TYR A 13 -17.23 -8.71 1.18
C TYR A 13 -16.56 -7.36 1.52
N ILE A 14 -15.50 -6.97 0.80
CA ILE A 14 -14.80 -5.71 1.02
C ILE A 14 -15.75 -4.52 0.81
N ILE A 15 -16.53 -4.53 -0.27
CA ILE A 15 -17.49 -3.46 -0.59
C ILE A 15 -18.56 -3.35 0.48
N ASP A 16 -19.14 -4.48 0.90
CA ASP A 16 -20.19 -4.49 1.92
C ASP A 16 -19.66 -3.96 3.27
N ARG A 17 -18.45 -4.38 3.66
CA ARG A 17 -17.81 -3.86 4.87
C ARG A 17 -17.50 -2.36 4.78
N CYS A 18 -17.04 -1.87 3.62
CA CYS A 18 -16.86 -0.43 3.43
C CYS A 18 -18.17 0.33 3.61
N ARG A 19 -19.26 -0.17 3.02
CA ARG A 19 -20.58 0.46 3.14
C ARG A 19 -21.12 0.45 4.58
N GLU A 20 -20.99 -0.66 5.29
CA GLU A 20 -21.40 -0.75 6.68
C GLU A 20 -20.66 0.27 7.55
N GLN A 21 -19.34 0.33 7.43
CA GLN A 21 -18.50 1.25 8.19
C GLN A 21 -18.75 2.72 7.80
N GLU A 22 -18.94 3.01 6.51
CA GLU A 22 -19.34 4.35 6.04
C GLU A 22 -20.66 4.80 6.67
N LEU A 23 -21.69 3.96 6.61
CA LEU A 23 -23.01 4.28 7.18
C LEU A 23 -22.97 4.48 8.70
N GLU A 24 -22.16 3.70 9.40
CA GLU A 24 -21.97 3.86 10.83
C GLU A 24 -21.29 5.19 11.18
N LEU A 25 -20.23 5.55 10.46
CA LEU A 25 -19.52 6.83 10.62
C LEU A 25 -20.45 8.03 10.34
N VAL A 26 -21.23 7.97 9.26
CA VAL A 26 -22.19 9.04 8.93
C VAL A 26 -23.21 9.21 10.07
N LYS A 27 -23.77 8.12 10.60
CA LYS A 27 -24.71 8.16 11.73
C LYS A 27 -24.07 8.74 13.00
N GLN A 28 -22.80 8.42 13.27
CA GLN A 28 -22.09 8.93 14.44
C GLN A 28 -21.79 10.44 14.31
N VAL A 29 -21.25 10.86 13.18
CA VAL A 29 -20.83 12.25 12.96
C VAL A 29 -22.03 13.20 12.88
N PHE A 30 -23.11 12.76 12.24
CA PHE A 30 -24.32 13.56 12.03
C PHE A 30 -25.50 13.14 12.93
N ALA A 31 -25.22 12.55 14.11
CA ALA A 31 -26.23 12.04 15.03
C ALA A 31 -27.27 13.11 15.49
N ASN A 32 -26.85 14.36 15.56
CA ASN A 32 -27.68 15.49 16.00
C ASN A 32 -28.21 16.33 14.83
N SER A 33 -27.95 15.92 13.59
CA SER A 33 -28.39 16.63 12.41
C SER A 33 -29.87 16.42 12.13
N THR A 34 -30.54 17.47 11.66
CA THR A 34 -31.94 17.42 11.28
C THR A 34 -32.17 17.21 9.78
N GLU A 35 -31.12 17.40 8.99
CA GLU A 35 -31.13 17.26 7.55
C GLU A 35 -30.18 16.12 7.09
N GLU A 36 -30.44 15.59 5.92
CA GLU A 36 -29.54 14.62 5.31
C GLU A 36 -28.28 15.33 4.80
N PRO A 37 -27.06 14.82 5.11
CA PRO A 37 -25.84 15.44 4.64
C PRO A 37 -25.72 15.36 3.12
N GLN A 38 -25.22 16.43 2.51
CA GLN A 38 -24.83 16.43 1.10
C GLN A 38 -23.61 15.50 0.90
N VAL A 39 -23.64 14.68 -0.15
CA VAL A 39 -22.59 13.70 -0.44
C VAL A 39 -21.84 14.08 -1.71
N PHE A 40 -20.53 14.12 -1.61
CA PHE A 40 -19.64 14.32 -2.77
C PHE A 40 -18.70 13.12 -2.88
N ARG A 41 -18.77 12.41 -4.01
CA ARG A 41 -17.88 11.26 -4.29
C ARG A 41 -16.85 11.65 -5.33
N GLU A 42 -15.57 11.37 -5.05
CA GLU A 42 -14.43 11.66 -5.94
C GLU A 42 -14.40 13.10 -6.50
N LYS A 43 -14.97 14.05 -5.77
CA LYS A 43 -14.98 15.46 -6.17
C LYS A 43 -13.61 16.07 -5.91
N ARG A 44 -13.00 16.61 -6.96
CA ARG A 44 -11.72 17.30 -6.83
C ARG A 44 -11.91 18.64 -6.16
N LEU A 45 -11.19 18.83 -5.06
CA LEU A 45 -11.06 20.07 -4.31
C LEU A 45 -9.79 20.81 -4.79
N TRP A 46 -9.87 22.12 -4.85
CA TRP A 46 -8.76 22.97 -5.29
C TRP A 46 -8.48 24.02 -4.23
N SER A 47 -7.21 24.32 -4.00
CA SER A 47 -6.81 25.49 -3.22
C SER A 47 -7.27 26.76 -3.92
N LEU A 48 -7.94 27.63 -3.16
CA LEU A 48 -8.51 28.88 -3.68
C LEU A 48 -7.54 30.08 -3.57
N GLN A 49 -6.35 29.89 -3.01
CA GLN A 49 -5.49 31.01 -2.65
C GLN A 49 -4.50 31.41 -3.74
N ASN A 50 -4.43 32.71 -3.90
CA ASN A 50 -3.36 33.42 -4.58
C ASN A 50 -2.19 33.55 -3.60
N TYR A 51 -1.15 32.71 -3.72
CA TYR A 51 0.02 32.71 -2.81
C TYR A 51 0.97 33.89 -3.04
N GLY A 52 0.44 35.08 -3.37
CA GLY A 52 1.24 36.28 -3.51
C GLY A 52 2.14 36.31 -4.76
N LEU A 53 1.99 35.38 -5.68
CA LEU A 53 2.80 35.29 -6.89
C LEU A 53 2.29 36.18 -8.06
N GLY A 54 1.42 37.14 -7.75
CA GLY A 54 1.02 38.19 -8.72
C GLY A 54 0.23 37.74 -9.94
N GLN A 55 -0.27 36.50 -9.96
CA GLN A 55 -1.10 35.98 -11.03
C GLN A 55 -2.47 35.59 -10.49
N GLU A 56 -3.50 36.24 -11.01
CA GLU A 56 -4.89 35.90 -10.74
C GLU A 56 -5.16 34.44 -11.11
N ASP A 57 -5.85 33.69 -10.22
CA ASP A 57 -6.46 32.38 -10.48
C ASP A 57 -5.54 31.16 -10.71
N LYS A 58 -4.32 31.10 -10.19
CA LYS A 58 -3.60 29.83 -10.20
C LYS A 58 -3.98 28.95 -9.02
N ARG A 59 -4.81 27.94 -9.31
CA ARG A 59 -5.03 26.79 -8.43
C ARG A 59 -3.73 26.00 -8.31
N LEU A 60 -2.99 26.17 -7.22
CA LEU A 60 -1.63 25.64 -7.08
C LEU A 60 -1.62 24.16 -6.82
N TRP A 61 -2.60 23.65 -6.10
CA TRP A 61 -2.70 22.24 -5.76
C TRP A 61 -4.15 21.79 -5.57
N SER A 62 -4.35 20.49 -5.60
CA SER A 62 -5.67 19.88 -5.47
C SER A 62 -5.58 18.53 -4.80
N GLY A 63 -6.67 18.12 -4.18
CA GLY A 63 -6.90 16.78 -3.67
C GLY A 63 -8.22 16.21 -4.16
N LYS A 64 -8.34 14.90 -4.16
CA LYS A 64 -9.57 14.21 -4.54
C LYS A 64 -9.87 13.19 -3.45
N PRO A 65 -10.72 13.54 -2.46
CA PRO A 65 -11.21 12.60 -1.47
C PRO A 65 -12.12 11.57 -2.13
N ASP A 66 -12.17 10.35 -1.60
CA ASP A 66 -13.07 9.33 -2.10
C ASP A 66 -14.53 9.72 -1.82
N VAL A 67 -14.82 10.10 -0.57
CA VAL A 67 -16.16 10.55 -0.16
C VAL A 67 -16.06 11.71 0.84
N VAL A 68 -16.95 12.68 0.66
CA VAL A 68 -17.17 13.79 1.60
C VAL A 68 -18.66 13.92 1.88
N TYR A 69 -19.00 13.99 3.14
CA TYR A 69 -20.34 14.36 3.63
C TYR A 69 -20.27 15.74 4.26
N VAL A 70 -21.24 16.59 3.99
CA VAL A 70 -21.34 17.94 4.56
C VAL A 70 -22.77 18.23 5.00
N GLU A 71 -22.93 18.66 6.24
CA GLU A 71 -24.22 19.16 6.77
C GLU A 71 -23.94 20.32 7.70
N GLY A 72 -24.57 21.46 7.41
CA GLY A 72 -24.31 22.70 8.16
C GLY A 72 -22.83 23.08 8.14
N ASN A 73 -22.27 23.25 9.34
CA ASN A 73 -20.85 23.59 9.54
C ASN A 73 -19.97 22.36 9.80
N ASN A 74 -20.50 21.14 9.65
CA ASN A 74 -19.80 19.89 9.90
C ASN A 74 -19.55 19.12 8.62
N ALA A 75 -18.41 18.41 8.55
CA ALA A 75 -18.10 17.53 7.44
C ALA A 75 -17.42 16.23 7.90
N LEU A 76 -17.55 15.20 7.05
CA LEU A 76 -16.85 13.93 7.20
C LEU A 76 -16.14 13.61 5.88
N ILE A 77 -14.82 13.41 5.94
CA ILE A 77 -14.00 12.93 4.82
C ILE A 77 -13.70 11.45 5.06
N ILE A 78 -13.96 10.61 4.08
CA ILE A 78 -13.63 9.19 4.12
C ILE A 78 -12.65 8.87 2.98
N ASP A 79 -11.61 8.11 3.33
CA ASP A 79 -10.61 7.55 2.43
C ASP A 79 -10.63 6.02 2.55
N TYR A 80 -10.84 5.31 1.44
CA TYR A 80 -10.90 3.86 1.42
C TYR A 80 -9.54 3.24 1.08
N LYS A 81 -9.14 2.27 1.87
CA LYS A 81 -7.92 1.49 1.65
C LYS A 81 -8.27 0.01 1.52
N SER A 82 -8.32 -0.49 0.30
CA SER A 82 -8.66 -1.90 0.02
C SER A 82 -7.51 -2.89 0.28
N GLY A 83 -6.29 -2.38 0.47
CA GLY A 83 -5.11 -3.20 0.70
C GLY A 83 -4.97 -3.69 2.14
N ARG A 84 -4.08 -4.67 2.36
CA ARG A 84 -3.70 -5.20 3.69
C ARG A 84 -2.47 -4.52 4.29
N GLY A 85 -1.86 -3.58 3.55
CA GLY A 85 -0.67 -2.86 4.02
C GLY A 85 -0.97 -1.96 5.21
N THR A 86 0.05 -1.68 6.02
CA THR A 86 -0.06 -0.72 7.13
C THR A 86 -0.30 0.67 6.57
N VAL A 87 -1.31 1.34 7.09
CA VAL A 87 -1.66 2.73 6.79
C VAL A 87 -1.49 3.55 8.06
N GLU A 88 -1.01 4.79 7.94
CA GLU A 88 -0.93 5.74 9.05
C GLU A 88 -2.32 6.02 9.63
N ASN A 89 -2.39 6.29 10.93
CA ASN A 89 -3.64 6.67 11.58
C ASN A 89 -4.22 7.95 10.96
N ALA A 90 -5.53 8.08 10.99
CA ALA A 90 -6.22 9.25 10.45
C ALA A 90 -5.72 10.58 11.02
N ALA A 91 -5.32 10.60 12.31
CA ALA A 91 -4.79 11.78 12.98
C ALA A 91 -3.40 12.21 12.46
N GLU A 92 -2.58 11.26 12.02
CA GLU A 92 -1.20 11.49 11.58
C GLU A 92 -1.07 11.55 10.05
N ASN A 93 -2.15 11.20 9.34
CA ASN A 93 -2.13 11.05 7.89
C ASN A 93 -2.11 12.42 7.18
N LEU A 94 -0.96 12.73 6.57
CA LEU A 94 -0.75 14.00 5.85
C LEU A 94 -1.73 14.19 4.68
N GLN A 95 -2.11 13.11 3.96
CA GLN A 95 -3.10 13.18 2.87
C GLN A 95 -4.44 13.71 3.40
N LEU A 96 -4.93 13.15 4.50
CA LEU A 96 -6.19 13.58 5.12
C LEU A 96 -6.09 15.02 5.63
N ARG A 97 -4.99 15.39 6.28
CA ARG A 97 -4.76 16.77 6.74
C ARG A 97 -4.78 17.78 5.59
N CYS A 98 -4.17 17.46 4.46
CA CYS A 98 -4.25 18.27 3.25
C CYS A 98 -5.69 18.34 2.68
N LEU A 99 -6.44 17.25 2.72
CA LEU A 99 -7.84 17.24 2.28
C LEU A 99 -8.74 18.07 3.21
N VAL A 100 -8.49 18.07 4.51
CA VAL A 100 -9.14 18.96 5.49
C VAL A 100 -8.93 20.42 5.12
N ALA A 101 -7.68 20.82 4.86
CA ALA A 101 -7.35 22.19 4.44
C ALA A 101 -8.09 22.59 3.16
N LEU A 102 -8.06 21.73 2.13
CA LEU A 102 -8.73 21.98 0.86
C LEU A 102 -10.24 22.06 0.99
N LEU A 103 -10.85 21.20 1.81
CA LEU A 103 -12.29 21.22 2.04
C LEU A 103 -12.71 22.50 2.77
N HIS A 104 -12.00 22.86 3.84
CA HIS A 104 -12.27 24.08 4.60
C HIS A 104 -12.15 25.34 3.74
N GLU A 105 -11.11 25.44 2.91
CA GLU A 105 -10.97 26.53 1.93
C GLU A 105 -12.11 26.52 0.89
N SER A 106 -12.48 25.34 0.37
CA SER A 106 -13.53 25.22 -0.65
C SER A 106 -14.92 25.64 -0.17
N PHE A 107 -15.15 25.57 1.13
CA PHE A 107 -16.38 26.04 1.78
C PHE A 107 -16.24 27.45 2.37
N GLY A 108 -15.25 28.23 1.91
CA GLY A 108 -15.07 29.63 2.32
C GLY A 108 -14.80 29.81 3.81
N PHE A 109 -14.17 28.82 4.46
CA PHE A 109 -13.87 28.81 5.90
C PHE A 109 -15.09 28.80 6.82
N THR A 110 -16.22 28.28 6.35
CA THR A 110 -17.47 28.21 7.13
C THR A 110 -17.62 26.94 7.96
N LEU A 111 -16.80 25.91 7.69
CA LEU A 111 -16.83 24.67 8.45
C LEU A 111 -16.21 24.87 9.83
N GLU A 112 -16.88 24.37 10.87
CA GLU A 112 -16.45 24.45 12.26
C GLU A 112 -15.79 23.16 12.73
N ALA A 113 -16.22 22.01 12.16
CA ALA A 113 -15.62 20.73 12.44
C ALA A 113 -15.54 19.85 11.18
N ILE A 114 -14.42 19.14 11.03
CA ILE A 114 -14.23 18.12 9.99
C ILE A 114 -13.73 16.83 10.66
N THR A 115 -14.51 15.78 10.55
CA THR A 115 -14.05 14.43 10.91
C THR A 115 -13.43 13.77 9.70
N VAL A 116 -12.31 13.08 9.87
CA VAL A 116 -11.66 12.29 8.83
C VAL A 116 -11.62 10.84 9.24
N ALA A 117 -11.80 9.94 8.29
CA ALA A 117 -11.78 8.51 8.54
C ALA A 117 -11.03 7.74 7.44
N ILE A 118 -10.26 6.76 7.84
CA ILE A 118 -9.69 5.74 6.94
C ILE A 118 -10.46 4.45 7.17
N ILE A 119 -11.13 3.98 6.14
CA ILE A 119 -11.82 2.69 6.13
C ILE A 119 -10.91 1.67 5.44
N GLN A 120 -10.41 0.71 6.24
CA GLN A 120 -9.60 -0.40 5.76
C GLN A 120 -10.22 -1.73 6.23
N PRO A 121 -11.23 -2.27 5.53
CA PRO A 121 -12.09 -3.35 6.02
C PRO A 121 -11.36 -4.65 6.33
N LEU A 122 -10.16 -4.84 5.75
CA LEU A 122 -9.31 -6.02 6.00
C LEU A 122 -8.37 -5.85 7.19
N ALA A 123 -8.26 -4.64 7.76
CA ALA A 123 -7.38 -4.34 8.89
C ALA A 123 -8.12 -4.16 10.22
N GLY A 124 -9.44 -3.90 10.19
CA GLY A 124 -10.24 -3.73 11.41
C GLY A 124 -11.23 -2.57 11.35
N PRO A 125 -11.54 -1.95 12.51
CA PRO A 125 -12.41 -0.80 12.57
C PRO A 125 -11.76 0.43 11.89
N PRO A 126 -12.57 1.42 11.44
CA PRO A 126 -12.04 2.64 10.87
C PRO A 126 -11.14 3.40 11.83
N SER A 127 -10.06 3.97 11.31
CA SER A 127 -9.27 4.97 12.03
C SER A 127 -9.92 6.34 11.84
N VAL A 128 -10.20 7.04 12.92
CA VAL A 128 -10.97 8.30 12.91
C VAL A 128 -10.22 9.40 13.66
N ALA A 129 -10.26 10.61 13.14
CA ALA A 129 -9.79 11.82 13.83
C ALA A 129 -10.72 12.99 13.54
N SER A 130 -10.82 13.92 14.49
CA SER A 130 -11.66 15.11 14.36
C SER A 130 -10.79 16.36 14.43
N TYR A 131 -11.11 17.34 13.61
CA TYR A 131 -10.49 18.65 13.51
C TYR A 131 -11.54 19.70 13.87
N GLU A 132 -11.31 20.44 14.94
CA GLU A 132 -12.11 21.58 15.29
C GLU A 132 -11.50 22.88 14.71
N LEU A 133 -12.16 24.01 14.89
CA LEU A 133 -11.79 25.27 14.20
C LEU A 133 -10.31 25.63 14.33
N GLY A 134 -9.70 25.41 15.49
CA GLY A 134 -8.27 25.63 15.71
C GLY A 134 -7.41 24.71 14.84
N ASP A 135 -7.73 23.42 14.82
CA ASP A 135 -7.03 22.40 14.05
C ASP A 135 -7.21 22.60 12.53
N LEU A 136 -8.41 23.07 12.11
CA LEU A 136 -8.68 23.40 10.70
C LEU A 136 -7.76 24.52 10.21
N MET A 137 -7.61 25.57 11.02
CA MET A 137 -6.72 26.69 10.69
C MET A 137 -5.25 26.26 10.69
N ASP A 138 -4.86 25.35 11.57
CA ASP A 138 -3.53 24.77 11.62
C ASP A 138 -3.26 23.90 10.40
N ALA A 139 -4.20 23.07 9.99
CA ALA A 139 -4.10 22.26 8.77
C ALA A 139 -3.94 23.13 7.52
N VAL A 140 -4.69 24.24 7.42
CA VAL A 140 -4.55 25.22 6.33
C VAL A 140 -3.17 25.84 6.34
N ARG A 141 -2.69 26.32 7.50
CA ARG A 141 -1.39 26.98 7.65
C ARG A 141 -0.25 26.02 7.29
N GLU A 142 -0.30 24.79 7.80
CA GLU A 142 0.71 23.75 7.53
C GLU A 142 0.74 23.37 6.04
N SER A 143 -0.42 23.11 5.43
CA SER A 143 -0.52 22.77 4.02
C SER A 143 0.02 23.90 3.13
N ARG A 144 -0.25 25.16 3.46
CA ARG A 144 0.30 26.33 2.75
C ARG A 144 1.80 26.43 2.91
N SER A 145 2.31 26.23 4.13
CA SER A 145 3.76 26.24 4.39
C SER A 145 4.47 25.14 3.61
N LEU A 146 3.88 23.95 3.55
CA LEU A 146 4.40 22.83 2.78
C LEU A 146 4.42 23.15 1.27
N MET A 147 3.33 23.70 0.73
CA MET A 147 3.27 24.12 -0.68
C MET A 147 4.28 25.23 -1.00
N ALA A 148 4.43 26.22 -0.11
CA ALA A 148 5.43 27.26 -0.27
C ALA A 148 6.86 26.69 -0.28
N ALA A 149 7.15 25.73 0.59
CA ALA A 149 8.45 25.06 0.61
C ALA A 149 8.72 24.26 -0.68
N ILE A 150 7.73 23.51 -1.17
CA ILE A 150 7.84 22.71 -2.41
C ILE A 150 8.09 23.62 -3.65
N MET A 151 7.55 24.83 -3.63
CA MET A 151 7.70 25.78 -4.74
C MET A 151 9.05 26.51 -4.74
N GLN A 152 9.86 26.40 -3.70
CA GLN A 152 11.20 26.98 -3.69
C GLN A 152 12.12 26.18 -4.62
N PRO A 153 12.97 26.85 -5.41
CA PRO A 153 14.00 26.17 -6.19
C PRO A 153 15.00 25.48 -5.25
N ASP A 154 15.57 24.41 -5.72
CA ASP A 154 16.70 23.69 -5.09
C ASP A 154 16.42 23.14 -3.67
N GLN A 155 15.15 22.89 -3.33
CA GLN A 155 14.83 22.21 -2.07
C GLN A 155 15.46 20.80 -2.03
N PRO A 156 16.14 20.43 -0.94
CA PRO A 156 16.72 19.11 -0.80
C PRO A 156 15.61 18.06 -0.76
N ARG A 157 15.82 16.99 -1.50
CA ARG A 157 14.91 15.84 -1.45
C ARG A 157 15.13 15.07 -0.14
N THR A 158 14.04 14.58 0.43
CA THR A 158 14.05 13.80 1.68
C THR A 158 13.67 12.36 1.39
N PRO A 159 14.62 11.51 0.93
CA PRO A 159 14.34 10.12 0.64
C PRO A 159 13.93 9.38 1.92
N SER A 160 12.82 8.64 1.82
CA SER A 160 12.30 7.77 2.87
C SER A 160 11.67 6.52 2.26
N GLU A 161 11.42 5.51 3.06
CA GLU A 161 10.77 4.28 2.58
C GLU A 161 9.41 4.58 1.92
N SER A 162 8.57 5.36 2.60
CA SER A 162 7.24 5.75 2.10
C SER A 162 7.33 6.65 0.88
N ALA A 163 8.13 7.72 0.92
CA ALA A 163 8.26 8.68 -0.18
C ALA A 163 8.88 8.07 -1.44
N CYS A 164 9.83 7.14 -1.28
CA CYS A 164 10.52 6.49 -2.40
C CYS A 164 9.77 5.29 -2.98
N LYS A 165 8.77 4.75 -2.31
CA LYS A 165 8.06 3.53 -2.71
C LYS A 165 7.52 3.58 -4.14
N TYR A 166 6.89 4.69 -4.52
CA TYR A 166 6.29 4.89 -5.83
C TYR A 166 6.92 6.05 -6.62
N CYS A 167 8.08 6.56 -6.18
CA CYS A 167 8.74 7.69 -6.81
C CYS A 167 9.36 7.30 -8.16
N LYS A 168 8.86 7.87 -9.24
CA LYS A 168 9.38 7.65 -10.60
C LYS A 168 10.77 8.28 -10.81
N GLY A 169 11.14 9.29 -10.02
CA GLY A 169 12.44 9.92 -10.04
C GLY A 169 13.55 9.19 -9.27
N LYS A 170 13.22 8.07 -8.60
CA LYS A 170 14.17 7.31 -7.77
C LYS A 170 15.49 6.99 -8.48
N PRO A 171 15.53 6.52 -9.75
CA PRO A 171 16.79 6.21 -10.44
C PRO A 171 17.70 7.42 -10.64
N TYR A 172 17.14 8.64 -10.65
CA TYR A 172 17.85 9.90 -10.93
C TYR A 172 18.04 10.74 -9.65
N CYS A 173 17.64 10.24 -8.48
CA CYS A 173 17.69 10.97 -7.22
C CYS A 173 19.11 10.89 -6.63
N SER A 174 19.80 12.04 -6.57
CA SER A 174 21.14 12.16 -5.98
C SER A 174 21.14 11.79 -4.50
N GLU A 175 20.17 12.28 -3.75
CA GLU A 175 20.03 12.06 -2.31
C GLU A 175 19.72 10.59 -1.98
N ALA A 176 18.93 9.91 -2.83
CA ALA A 176 18.68 8.49 -2.65
C ALA A 176 19.92 7.64 -3.00
N ARG A 177 20.71 8.05 -4.00
CA ARG A 177 22.00 7.42 -4.32
C ARG A 177 23.01 7.63 -3.20
N GLU A 178 23.14 8.86 -2.73
CA GLU A 178 24.04 9.18 -1.62
C GLU A 178 23.70 8.34 -0.38
N LEU A 179 22.41 8.24 -0.03
CA LEU A 179 21.95 7.39 1.07
C LEU A 179 22.34 5.91 0.88
N ALA A 180 22.30 5.41 -0.36
CA ALA A 180 22.66 4.02 -0.69
C ALA A 180 24.18 3.79 -0.66
N VAL A 181 24.98 4.79 -1.05
CA VAL A 181 26.44 4.68 -1.20
C VAL A 181 27.17 5.07 0.07
N THR A 182 26.71 6.09 0.82
CA THR A 182 27.35 6.57 2.04
C THR A 182 26.93 5.82 3.31
N GLY A 183 26.19 4.71 3.15
CA GLY A 183 25.88 3.80 4.26
C GLY A 183 27.15 3.18 4.88
N PRO A 184 27.02 2.43 5.96
CA PRO A 184 28.15 1.85 6.70
C PRO A 184 29.11 1.00 5.86
N LEU A 185 28.67 0.57 4.65
CA LEU A 185 29.48 -0.24 3.72
C LEU A 185 30.46 0.60 2.88
N ALA A 186 30.25 1.90 2.73
CA ALA A 186 31.11 2.76 1.91
C ALA A 186 32.54 2.90 2.47
N ASN A 187 32.73 2.63 3.76
CA ASN A 187 34.02 2.67 4.45
C ASN A 187 34.51 1.29 4.90
N ALA A 188 33.92 0.20 4.38
CA ALA A 188 34.37 -1.14 4.74
C ALA A 188 35.75 -1.42 4.09
N PRO A 189 36.76 -1.88 4.84
CA PRO A 189 38.05 -2.29 4.27
C PRO A 189 37.87 -3.41 3.23
N GLU A 190 38.68 -3.40 2.19
CA GLU A 190 38.71 -4.48 1.19
C GLU A 190 38.90 -5.86 1.85
N GLY A 191 38.10 -6.83 1.46
CA GLY A 191 38.19 -8.22 1.92
C GLY A 191 37.37 -8.57 3.16
N ILE A 192 36.60 -7.64 3.74
CA ILE A 192 35.69 -7.96 4.84
C ILE A 192 34.37 -8.52 4.28
N THR A 193 33.95 -9.66 4.83
CA THR A 193 32.66 -10.27 4.45
C THR A 193 31.48 -9.50 5.06
N PRO A 194 30.29 -9.53 4.41
CA PRO A 194 29.07 -8.91 4.95
C PRO A 194 28.75 -9.37 6.37
N ASP A 195 28.96 -10.66 6.69
CA ASP A 195 28.70 -11.22 8.01
C ASP A 195 29.66 -10.65 9.07
N ALA A 196 30.93 -10.45 8.71
CA ALA A 196 31.90 -9.81 9.60
C ALA A 196 31.53 -8.36 9.91
N ILE A 197 31.04 -7.61 8.91
CA ILE A 197 30.54 -6.25 9.11
C ILE A 197 29.32 -6.26 10.03
N ALA A 198 28.33 -7.10 9.76
CA ALA A 198 27.11 -7.18 10.56
C ALA A 198 27.39 -7.51 12.02
N SER A 199 28.35 -8.40 12.28
CA SER A 199 28.73 -8.81 13.64
C SER A 199 29.45 -7.72 14.45
N THR A 200 30.03 -6.71 13.81
CA THR A 200 30.70 -5.59 14.48
C THR A 200 29.75 -4.43 14.81
N LEU A 201 28.53 -4.42 14.25
CA LEU A 201 27.57 -3.35 14.49
C LEU A 201 26.98 -3.44 15.91
N THR A 202 26.92 -2.31 16.60
CA THR A 202 26.14 -2.20 17.84
C THR A 202 24.64 -2.32 17.53
N SER A 203 23.82 -2.68 18.52
CA SER A 203 22.36 -2.77 18.34
C SER A 203 21.74 -1.49 17.78
N MET A 204 22.25 -0.32 18.19
CA MET A 204 21.81 0.97 17.67
C MET A 204 22.18 1.15 16.17
N HIS A 205 23.41 0.82 15.80
CA HIS A 205 23.85 0.90 14.39
C HIS A 205 23.12 -0.12 13.52
N LEU A 206 22.85 -1.32 14.06
CA LEU A 206 22.09 -2.35 13.36
C LEU A 206 20.66 -1.87 13.08
N ALA A 207 19.99 -1.24 14.07
CA ALA A 207 18.66 -0.66 13.87
C ALA A 207 18.66 0.43 12.81
N GLN A 208 19.62 1.37 12.87
CA GLN A 208 19.76 2.44 11.86
C GLN A 208 20.06 1.88 10.47
N PHE A 209 20.84 0.82 10.37
CA PHE A 209 21.12 0.15 9.11
C PHE A 209 19.86 -0.50 8.54
N LEU A 210 19.10 -1.23 9.34
CA LEU A 210 17.86 -1.88 8.93
C LEU A 210 16.79 -0.87 8.51
N ASP A 211 16.69 0.28 9.18
CA ASP A 211 15.79 1.37 8.79
C ASP A 211 16.10 1.94 7.39
N ARG A 212 17.38 1.87 6.97
CA ARG A 212 17.84 2.35 5.66
C ARG A 212 17.91 1.27 4.58
N ALA A 213 17.97 0.00 4.98
CA ALA A 213 18.16 -1.12 4.07
C ALA A 213 17.05 -1.21 3.01
N ALA A 214 15.79 -1.05 3.40
CA ALA A 214 14.67 -1.08 2.47
C ALA A 214 14.74 0.03 1.40
N GLN A 215 15.28 1.19 1.76
CA GLN A 215 15.49 2.31 0.82
C GLN A 215 16.63 2.00 -0.14
N ALA A 216 17.73 1.45 0.38
CA ALA A 216 18.87 1.04 -0.44
C ALA A 216 18.48 -0.07 -1.42
N GLU A 217 17.77 -1.10 -0.98
CA GLU A 217 17.24 -2.17 -1.83
C GLU A 217 16.33 -1.64 -2.94
N ALA A 218 15.45 -0.70 -2.61
CA ALA A 218 14.57 -0.08 -3.60
C ALA A 218 15.34 0.72 -4.66
N VAL A 219 16.42 1.40 -4.29
CA VAL A 219 17.32 2.10 -5.23
C VAL A 219 18.06 1.10 -6.10
N ILE A 220 18.60 0.04 -5.51
CA ILE A 220 19.31 -1.03 -6.25
C ILE A 220 18.38 -1.66 -7.30
N GLU A 221 17.16 -1.99 -6.96
CA GLU A 221 16.21 -2.58 -7.92
C GLU A 221 15.81 -1.57 -9.02
N ALA A 222 15.68 -0.29 -8.70
CA ALA A 222 15.44 0.76 -9.69
C ALA A 222 16.62 0.88 -10.67
N CYS A 223 17.86 0.85 -10.15
CA CYS A 223 19.07 0.87 -10.98
C CYS A 223 19.17 -0.37 -11.90
N LYS A 224 18.88 -1.56 -11.36
CA LYS A 224 18.84 -2.80 -12.15
C LYS A 224 17.79 -2.75 -13.27
N SER A 225 16.62 -2.21 -12.99
CA SER A 225 15.55 -2.05 -13.97
C SER A 225 15.94 -1.08 -15.07
N GLU A 226 16.53 0.05 -14.70
CA GLU A 226 17.01 1.02 -15.67
C GLU A 226 18.18 0.49 -16.53
N ALA A 227 19.10 -0.24 -15.91
CA ALA A 227 20.17 -0.91 -16.64
C ALA A 227 19.63 -1.91 -17.67
N ARG A 228 18.64 -2.75 -17.29
CA ARG A 228 17.98 -3.66 -18.23
C ARG A 228 17.34 -2.92 -19.39
N ARG A 229 16.62 -1.81 -19.11
CA ARG A 229 15.99 -0.98 -20.14
C ARG A 229 17.03 -0.46 -21.13
N ARG A 230 18.09 0.20 -20.67
CA ARG A 230 19.14 0.76 -21.51
C ARG A 230 19.86 -0.27 -22.34
N LEU A 231 20.22 -1.41 -21.73
CA LEU A 231 20.84 -2.53 -22.45
C LEU A 231 19.90 -3.12 -23.52
N SER A 232 18.59 -3.17 -23.28
CA SER A 232 17.63 -3.63 -24.28
C SER A 232 17.41 -2.64 -25.42
N GLU A 233 17.68 -1.36 -25.20
CA GLU A 233 17.67 -0.29 -26.21
C GLU A 233 18.99 -0.17 -26.97
N GLY A 234 19.97 -1.03 -26.67
CA GLY A 234 21.26 -1.11 -27.35
C GLY A 234 22.34 -0.19 -26.77
N GLU A 235 22.08 0.47 -25.62
CA GLU A 235 23.14 1.19 -24.92
C GLU A 235 24.16 0.20 -24.33
N THR A 236 25.42 0.66 -24.20
CA THR A 236 26.49 -0.11 -23.57
C THR A 236 26.68 0.35 -22.13
N ILE A 237 26.63 -0.58 -21.20
CA ILE A 237 26.97 -0.34 -19.79
C ILE A 237 28.21 -1.17 -19.50
N GLU A 238 29.32 -0.51 -19.16
CA GLU A 238 30.60 -1.16 -18.94
C GLU A 238 30.50 -2.26 -17.85
N GLY A 239 30.93 -3.48 -18.17
CA GLY A 239 30.89 -4.62 -17.26
C GLY A 239 29.52 -5.30 -17.15
N TRP A 240 28.48 -4.84 -17.86
CA TRP A 240 27.13 -5.40 -17.78
C TRP A 240 26.57 -5.77 -19.15
N THR A 241 25.86 -6.90 -19.20
CA THR A 241 25.16 -7.35 -20.40
C THR A 241 23.85 -8.05 -20.01
N LEU A 242 22.90 -8.12 -20.94
CA LEU A 242 21.71 -8.93 -20.77
C LEU A 242 22.05 -10.40 -21.11
N LYS A 243 21.62 -11.28 -20.23
CA LYS A 243 21.60 -12.72 -20.49
C LYS A 243 20.15 -13.13 -20.72
N ASP A 244 19.92 -13.98 -21.71
CA ASP A 244 18.60 -14.51 -21.97
C ASP A 244 18.01 -15.17 -20.71
N GLY A 245 16.76 -14.85 -20.44
CA GLY A 245 16.03 -15.46 -19.32
C GLY A 245 15.86 -16.96 -19.56
N SER A 246 15.90 -17.75 -18.49
CA SER A 246 15.56 -19.17 -18.57
C SER A 246 14.08 -19.32 -18.93
N VAL A 247 13.78 -20.09 -19.96
CA VAL A 247 12.41 -20.50 -20.27
C VAL A 247 11.95 -21.44 -19.16
N ARG A 248 10.92 -21.04 -18.45
CA ARG A 248 10.22 -21.92 -17.49
C ARG A 248 8.94 -22.39 -18.13
N GLU A 249 8.88 -23.66 -18.45
CA GLU A 249 7.65 -24.29 -18.88
C GLU A 249 6.77 -24.57 -17.65
N SER A 250 5.52 -24.25 -17.74
CA SER A 250 4.52 -24.59 -16.72
C SER A 250 3.41 -25.43 -17.34
N ILE A 251 2.98 -26.44 -16.61
CA ILE A 251 1.84 -27.26 -17.03
C ILE A 251 0.56 -26.42 -16.88
N THR A 252 -0.04 -26.05 -18.01
CA THR A 252 -1.26 -25.23 -18.04
C THR A 252 -2.55 -26.06 -17.99
N ASN A 253 -2.46 -27.34 -18.39
CA ASN A 253 -3.59 -28.27 -18.37
C ASN A 253 -3.19 -29.57 -17.67
N SER A 254 -3.26 -29.57 -16.35
CA SER A 254 -2.88 -30.71 -15.51
C SER A 254 -3.81 -31.92 -15.68
N GLU A 255 -5.09 -31.71 -16.02
CA GLU A 255 -6.05 -32.78 -16.27
C GLU A 255 -5.70 -33.61 -17.50
N GLN A 256 -5.35 -32.93 -18.60
CA GLN A 256 -4.93 -33.58 -19.83
C GLN A 256 -3.61 -34.36 -19.66
N VAL A 257 -2.65 -33.79 -18.89
CA VAL A 257 -1.39 -34.49 -18.57
C VAL A 257 -1.65 -35.72 -17.72
N ALA A 258 -2.52 -35.59 -16.71
CA ALA A 258 -2.89 -36.72 -15.85
C ALA A 258 -3.57 -37.85 -16.66
N SER A 259 -4.52 -37.53 -17.54
CA SER A 259 -5.18 -38.50 -18.41
C SER A 259 -4.18 -39.24 -19.32
N ARG A 260 -3.26 -38.53 -19.95
CA ARG A 260 -2.19 -39.12 -20.78
C ARG A 260 -1.25 -40.01 -19.98
N PHE A 261 -0.95 -39.61 -18.73
CA PHE A 261 -0.06 -40.42 -17.87
C PHE A 261 -0.71 -41.74 -17.47
N LEU A 262 -2.03 -41.75 -17.22
CA LEU A 262 -2.77 -42.96 -16.87
C LEU A 262 -2.80 -44.02 -18.00
N GLU A 263 -2.46 -43.64 -19.25
CA GLU A 263 -2.23 -44.58 -20.33
C GLU A 263 -0.87 -45.25 -20.23
N LEU A 264 0.09 -44.66 -19.50
CA LEU A 264 1.47 -45.12 -19.35
C LEU A 264 1.76 -45.79 -18.00
N GLY A 265 1.01 -45.43 -16.97
CA GLY A 265 1.25 -45.82 -15.58
C GLY A 265 0.02 -45.80 -14.70
N THR A 266 0.23 -46.03 -13.40
CA THR A 266 -0.87 -46.05 -12.41
C THR A 266 -1.03 -44.72 -11.73
N TYR A 267 -2.22 -44.52 -11.09
CA TYR A 267 -2.51 -43.34 -10.26
C TYR A 267 -1.50 -43.19 -9.10
N GLU A 268 -1.06 -44.28 -8.50
CA GLU A 268 -0.07 -44.28 -7.41
C GLU A 268 1.25 -43.69 -7.88
N GLN A 269 1.69 -44.02 -9.10
CA GLN A 269 2.89 -43.46 -9.69
C GLN A 269 2.73 -41.96 -10.01
N LEU A 270 1.57 -41.56 -10.52
CA LEU A 270 1.27 -40.15 -10.78
C LEU A 270 1.23 -39.33 -9.49
N SER A 271 0.69 -39.89 -8.42
CA SER A 271 0.53 -39.18 -7.15
C SER A 271 1.87 -38.73 -6.54
N SER A 272 2.96 -39.46 -6.82
CA SER A 272 4.31 -39.08 -6.38
C SER A 272 4.81 -37.77 -7.03
N ALA A 273 4.28 -37.41 -8.19
CA ALA A 273 4.62 -36.19 -8.93
C ALA A 273 3.66 -35.02 -8.64
N ILE A 274 2.56 -35.26 -7.89
CA ILE A 274 1.56 -34.25 -7.59
C ILE A 274 1.85 -33.58 -6.25
N THR A 275 2.12 -32.27 -6.29
CA THR A 275 2.21 -31.45 -5.07
C THR A 275 0.84 -30.85 -4.77
N LEU A 276 0.22 -31.26 -3.67
CA LEU A 276 -1.06 -30.69 -3.21
C LEU A 276 -0.84 -29.35 -2.52
N ASN A 277 -1.48 -28.32 -3.04
CA ASN A 277 -1.52 -27.01 -2.39
C ASN A 277 -2.72 -26.92 -1.49
N LYS A 278 -2.54 -26.56 -0.20
CA LYS A 278 -3.60 -26.47 0.80
C LYS A 278 -4.75 -25.55 0.38
N THR A 279 -4.45 -24.42 -0.27
CA THR A 279 -5.47 -23.47 -0.77
C THR A 279 -6.31 -24.11 -1.87
N LYS A 280 -5.68 -24.70 -2.89
CA LYS A 280 -6.38 -25.38 -3.97
C LYS A 280 -7.17 -26.59 -3.49
N LEU A 281 -6.65 -27.32 -2.50
CA LEU A 281 -7.38 -28.43 -1.87
C LEU A 281 -8.64 -27.92 -1.14
N LYS A 282 -8.54 -26.79 -0.44
CA LYS A 282 -9.69 -26.14 0.20
C LYS A 282 -10.78 -25.77 -0.81
N ASP A 283 -10.40 -25.21 -1.95
CA ASP A 283 -11.33 -24.87 -3.03
C ASP A 283 -12.00 -26.12 -3.63
N ALA A 284 -11.22 -27.20 -3.83
CA ALA A 284 -11.76 -28.48 -4.31
C ALA A 284 -12.75 -29.08 -3.30
N VAL A 285 -12.44 -29.07 -2.00
CA VAL A 285 -13.36 -29.52 -0.96
C VAL A 285 -14.64 -28.69 -0.93
N LYS A 286 -14.52 -27.36 -1.07
CA LYS A 286 -15.66 -26.46 -1.15
C LYS A 286 -16.56 -26.80 -2.35
N LEU A 287 -15.95 -27.06 -3.51
CA LEU A 287 -16.69 -27.43 -4.73
C LEU A 287 -17.40 -28.79 -4.58
N ALA A 288 -16.70 -29.78 -4.02
CA ALA A 288 -17.22 -31.13 -3.87
C ALA A 288 -18.32 -31.26 -2.82
N THR A 289 -18.28 -30.46 -1.75
CA THR A 289 -19.18 -30.61 -0.60
C THR A 289 -20.21 -29.47 -0.48
N GLY A 290 -19.97 -28.33 -1.11
CA GLY A 290 -20.77 -27.11 -0.92
C GLY A 290 -20.59 -26.44 0.45
N PHE A 291 -19.71 -26.95 1.33
CA PHE A 291 -19.49 -26.42 2.67
C PHE A 291 -18.80 -25.06 2.63
N LYS A 292 -19.08 -24.22 3.65
CA LYS A 292 -18.49 -22.88 3.83
C LYS A 292 -18.09 -22.71 5.30
N GLY A 293 -17.24 -21.72 5.55
CA GLY A 293 -16.85 -21.29 6.89
C GLY A 293 -16.29 -22.43 7.75
N GLN A 294 -16.84 -22.60 8.95
CA GLN A 294 -16.35 -23.56 9.94
C GLN A 294 -16.49 -25.03 9.50
N GLN A 295 -17.56 -25.38 8.79
CA GLN A 295 -17.78 -26.75 8.30
C GLN A 295 -16.73 -27.12 7.22
N LEU A 296 -16.39 -26.20 6.34
CA LEU A 296 -15.33 -26.39 5.34
C LEU A 296 -13.97 -26.60 6.00
N ASN A 297 -13.63 -25.80 7.00
CA ASN A 297 -12.37 -25.93 7.72
C ASN A 297 -12.30 -27.26 8.48
N ALA A 298 -13.34 -27.65 9.20
CA ALA A 298 -13.39 -28.93 9.90
C ALA A 298 -13.22 -30.12 8.93
N LYS A 299 -13.84 -30.06 7.75
CA LYS A 299 -13.68 -31.11 6.73
C LYS A 299 -12.28 -31.15 6.16
N LEU A 300 -11.68 -29.99 5.92
CA LEU A 300 -10.31 -29.87 5.44
C LEU A 300 -9.31 -30.39 6.48
N ASP A 301 -9.49 -30.05 7.74
CA ASP A 301 -8.64 -30.49 8.84
C ASP A 301 -8.71 -32.02 9.00
N ALA A 302 -9.91 -32.59 8.89
CA ALA A 302 -10.08 -34.05 8.91
C ALA A 302 -9.40 -34.75 7.71
N LEU A 303 -9.35 -34.12 6.54
CA LEU A 303 -8.64 -34.66 5.39
C LEU A 303 -7.10 -34.55 5.51
N LEU A 304 -6.63 -33.58 6.28
CA LEU A 304 -5.19 -33.32 6.46
C LEU A 304 -4.63 -33.99 7.72
N ASP A 305 -5.49 -34.63 8.53
CA ASP A 305 -5.09 -35.29 9.77
C ASP A 305 -4.04 -36.35 9.50
N GLY A 306 -2.92 -36.28 10.23
CA GLY A 306 -1.77 -37.16 10.03
C GLY A 306 -0.98 -36.99 8.72
N CYS A 307 -1.40 -36.06 7.83
CA CYS A 307 -0.78 -35.84 6.50
C CYS A 307 -0.02 -34.50 6.39
N THR A 308 0.11 -33.74 7.48
CA THR A 308 0.82 -32.45 7.46
C THR A 308 1.93 -32.41 8.48
N GLU A 309 3.08 -31.87 8.09
CA GLU A 309 4.11 -31.46 9.02
C GLU A 309 4.10 -29.94 9.17
N SER A 310 4.12 -29.44 10.39
CA SER A 310 4.28 -28.02 10.68
C SER A 310 5.77 -27.71 10.82
N LYS A 311 6.35 -27.04 9.84
CA LYS A 311 7.68 -26.44 9.97
C LYS A 311 7.53 -24.98 10.36
N MET A 312 8.08 -24.63 11.53
CA MET A 312 8.16 -23.23 11.93
C MET A 312 9.13 -22.53 10.97
N SER A 313 8.66 -21.47 10.31
CA SER A 313 9.56 -20.59 9.54
C SER A 313 10.54 -19.91 10.49
N GLN A 314 11.67 -19.46 9.97
CA GLN A 314 12.56 -18.60 10.76
C GLN A 314 11.78 -17.37 11.25
N PRO A 315 12.08 -16.87 12.47
CA PRO A 315 11.46 -15.65 12.98
C PRO A 315 11.59 -14.52 11.97
N ILE A 316 10.48 -13.81 11.75
CA ILE A 316 10.47 -12.67 10.84
C ILE A 316 10.90 -11.45 11.63
N LEU A 317 11.95 -10.77 11.16
CA LEU A 317 12.35 -9.49 11.71
C LEU A 317 11.26 -8.46 11.37
N THR A 318 10.68 -7.84 12.39
CA THR A 318 9.64 -6.82 12.22
C THR A 318 9.94 -5.61 13.09
N ARG A 319 9.51 -4.43 12.64
CA ARG A 319 9.64 -3.19 13.38
C ARG A 319 8.61 -3.16 14.52
N ILE A 320 9.03 -2.83 15.71
CA ILE A 320 8.14 -2.53 16.84
C ILE A 320 7.55 -1.12 16.57
N LYS A 321 6.23 -1.02 16.66
CA LYS A 321 5.52 0.25 16.52
C LYS A 321 5.64 1.09 17.78
#